data_497bc6912b0ac998d962bcea4a64c719
#
_entry.id   497bc6912b0ac998d962bcea4a64c719
#
_cell.length_a   1.000
_cell.length_b   1.000
_cell.length_c   1.000
_cell.angle_alpha   90.00
_cell.angle_beta   90.00
_cell.angle_gamma   90.00
#
_symmetry.space_group_name_H-M   'P 1'
#
loop_
_entity.id
_entity.type
_entity.pdbx_description
1 polymer ?
#
loop_
_entity_poly.entity_id
_entity_poly.type
_entity_poly.pdbx_seq_one_letter_code
_entity_poly.pdbx_strand_id
1 'polypeptide(L)'
;EANQHVLCVKPLVLTAKEAETIAETAHAKGLLVAVEYHKRFDDRAHKARGFYRDGRLGDFKLGTARLMEKWYYRDSNFQNWCTKENTDTFTYIGCHYVDLVHFITGLLPVAVSNYGIVDTYPNGREGYLWCDTRVRWNNGGVLNVQTSLCYPNEAAGPNTQGMTLYCGGPSGAMLDHSDQYRGLAYSLTTKGDSPGATFYSEPSPDYFQYNDLGGPGLVPVGYGVRSVDYILDTIDSLAGLDLGARQTALRAIDQKGILATPSNSRYNELVVEAGRLSILNGGREALIDYGSQTVSLA
;
A
#
# COMPACT_ATOMS: atom_id res chain seq x y z
N GLU A 1 -0.72 -12.64 -23.61
CA GLU A 1 -1.12 -13.64 -24.63
C GLU A 1 -2.58 -14.06 -24.45
N ALA A 2 -3.09 -14.17 -23.22
CA ALA A 2 -4.44 -14.65 -22.94
C ALA A 2 -5.57 -13.64 -23.21
N ASN A 3 -5.26 -12.38 -23.49
CA ASN A 3 -6.23 -11.32 -23.76
C ASN A 3 -7.22 -11.10 -22.59
N GLN A 4 -6.74 -11.13 -21.35
CA GLN A 4 -7.53 -11.00 -20.15
C GLN A 4 -7.21 -9.70 -19.42
N HIS A 5 -8.19 -9.09 -18.77
CA HIS A 5 -7.97 -8.08 -17.74
C HIS A 5 -7.27 -8.70 -16.54
N VAL A 6 -6.51 -7.90 -15.80
CA VAL A 6 -5.67 -8.40 -14.69
C VAL A 6 -5.94 -7.57 -13.44
N LEU A 7 -6.17 -8.23 -12.32
CA LEU A 7 -6.05 -7.68 -10.97
C LEU A 7 -4.73 -8.17 -10.40
N CYS A 8 -3.84 -7.24 -10.05
CA CYS A 8 -2.55 -7.54 -9.45
C CYS A 8 -2.47 -6.94 -8.05
N VAL A 9 -2.03 -7.73 -7.08
CA VAL A 9 -1.76 -7.22 -5.72
C VAL A 9 -0.46 -6.39 -5.75
N LYS A 10 -0.43 -5.34 -4.96
CA LYS A 10 0.73 -4.43 -4.84
C LYS A 10 1.97 -5.10 -4.19
N PRO A 11 3.18 -4.61 -4.45
CA PRO A 11 3.54 -3.75 -5.58
C PRO A 11 3.35 -4.52 -6.90
N LEU A 12 3.10 -3.80 -7.98
CA LEU A 12 2.89 -4.43 -9.29
C LEU A 12 4.14 -5.19 -9.75
N VAL A 13 5.28 -4.49 -9.70
CA VAL A 13 6.62 -4.98 -10.07
C VAL A 13 7.68 -4.27 -9.23
N LEU A 14 8.96 -4.59 -9.45
CA LEU A 14 10.07 -4.03 -8.67
C LEU A 14 10.83 -2.90 -9.40
N THR A 15 10.54 -2.67 -10.67
CA THR A 15 11.18 -1.61 -11.47
C THR A 15 10.17 -0.80 -12.26
N ALA A 16 10.46 0.50 -12.43
CA ALA A 16 9.63 1.39 -13.25
C ALA A 16 9.57 0.95 -14.71
N LYS A 17 10.64 0.35 -15.24
CA LYS A 17 10.70 -0.15 -16.62
C LYS A 17 9.75 -1.32 -16.88
N GLU A 18 9.63 -2.24 -15.93
CA GLU A 18 8.65 -3.34 -16.01
C GLU A 18 7.23 -2.79 -15.99
N ALA A 19 6.94 -1.83 -15.08
CA ALA A 19 5.62 -1.17 -15.01
C ALA A 19 5.26 -0.46 -16.32
N GLU A 20 6.22 0.23 -16.95
CA GLU A 20 6.05 0.88 -18.25
C GLU A 20 5.67 -0.13 -19.32
N THR A 21 6.43 -1.21 -19.44
CA THR A 21 6.17 -2.29 -20.40
C THR A 21 4.77 -2.89 -20.25
N ILE A 22 4.33 -3.09 -19.00
CA ILE A 22 2.98 -3.59 -18.71
C ILE A 22 1.93 -2.55 -19.11
N ALA A 23 2.14 -1.26 -18.78
CA ALA A 23 1.23 -0.17 -19.12
C ALA A 23 1.02 -0.05 -20.63
N GLU A 24 2.11 -0.03 -21.38
CA GLU A 24 2.08 0.06 -22.85
C GLU A 24 1.37 -1.13 -23.48
N THR A 25 1.73 -2.35 -23.04
CA THR A 25 1.13 -3.59 -23.54
C THR A 25 -0.36 -3.67 -23.25
N ALA A 26 -0.75 -3.34 -22.02
CA ALA A 26 -2.14 -3.34 -21.60
C ALA A 26 -2.96 -2.33 -22.39
N HIS A 27 -2.47 -1.09 -22.53
CA HIS A 27 -3.12 -0.03 -23.30
C HIS A 27 -3.24 -0.40 -24.79
N ALA A 28 -2.17 -0.92 -25.40
CA ALA A 28 -2.20 -1.32 -26.82
C ALA A 28 -3.26 -2.39 -27.09
N LYS A 29 -3.51 -3.27 -26.13
CA LYS A 29 -4.51 -4.34 -26.22
C LYS A 29 -5.91 -3.93 -25.71
N GLY A 30 -6.09 -2.74 -25.19
CA GLY A 30 -7.35 -2.28 -24.57
C GLY A 30 -7.72 -3.13 -23.35
N LEU A 31 -6.72 -3.54 -22.54
CA LEU A 31 -6.89 -4.37 -21.35
C LEU A 31 -6.64 -3.55 -20.08
N LEU A 32 -7.50 -3.72 -19.08
CA LEU A 32 -7.26 -3.18 -17.76
C LEU A 32 -6.23 -4.06 -17.03
N VAL A 33 -5.20 -3.42 -16.48
CA VAL A 33 -4.37 -3.96 -15.41
C VAL A 33 -4.61 -3.09 -14.19
N ALA A 34 -5.29 -3.62 -13.20
CA ALA A 34 -5.58 -2.96 -11.94
C ALA A 34 -4.54 -3.35 -10.90
N VAL A 35 -3.96 -2.36 -10.20
CA VAL A 35 -3.08 -2.60 -9.05
C VAL A 35 -3.87 -2.40 -7.78
N GLU A 36 -3.97 -3.43 -6.95
CA GLU A 36 -4.83 -3.39 -5.77
C GLU A 36 -4.15 -2.64 -4.62
N TYR A 37 -4.27 -1.31 -4.63
CA TYR A 37 -4.02 -0.45 -3.47
C TYR A 37 -5.33 -0.24 -2.70
N HIS A 38 -5.79 -1.25 -1.98
CA HIS A 38 -7.11 -1.28 -1.33
C HIS A 38 -7.36 -0.10 -0.38
N LYS A 39 -6.33 0.50 0.22
CA LYS A 39 -6.46 1.69 1.08
C LYS A 39 -7.04 2.91 0.35
N ARG A 40 -6.97 2.96 -0.99
CA ARG A 40 -7.67 3.98 -1.77
C ARG A 40 -9.19 3.91 -1.66
N PHE A 41 -9.74 2.73 -1.32
CA PHE A 41 -11.18 2.48 -1.21
C PHE A 41 -11.74 2.60 0.21
N ASP A 42 -10.91 3.04 1.15
CA ASP A 42 -11.32 3.44 2.49
C ASP A 42 -12.05 4.79 2.44
N ASP A 43 -13.23 4.87 3.06
CA ASP A 43 -14.02 6.12 3.12
C ASP A 43 -13.24 7.26 3.75
N ARG A 44 -12.38 6.96 4.72
CA ARG A 44 -11.50 7.94 5.36
C ARG A 44 -10.48 8.51 4.37
N ALA A 45 -9.93 7.68 3.49
CA ALA A 45 -9.00 8.12 2.46
C ALA A 45 -9.66 9.04 1.43
N HIS A 46 -10.89 8.74 1.01
CA HIS A 46 -11.68 9.60 0.12
C HIS A 46 -12.02 10.94 0.78
N LYS A 47 -12.43 10.93 2.05
CA LYS A 47 -12.72 12.16 2.80
C LYS A 47 -11.46 13.02 2.97
N ALA A 48 -10.33 12.41 3.32
CA ALA A 48 -9.04 13.07 3.43
C ALA A 48 -8.60 13.69 2.09
N ARG A 49 -8.75 12.94 0.98
CA ARG A 49 -8.50 13.42 -0.38
C ARG A 49 -9.35 14.66 -0.70
N GLY A 50 -10.65 14.62 -0.41
CA GLY A 50 -11.54 15.78 -0.61
C GLY A 50 -11.05 17.00 0.17
N PHE A 51 -10.81 16.88 1.47
CA PHE A 51 -10.34 17.98 2.30
C PHE A 51 -9.00 18.56 1.85
N TYR A 52 -8.05 17.71 1.45
CA TYR A 52 -6.77 18.18 0.96
C TYR A 52 -6.89 18.90 -0.39
N ARG A 53 -7.62 18.32 -1.33
CA ARG A 53 -7.80 18.85 -2.68
C ARG A 53 -8.61 20.15 -2.70
N ASP A 54 -9.52 20.32 -1.73
CA ASP A 54 -10.26 21.58 -1.51
C ASP A 54 -9.41 22.67 -0.82
N GLY A 55 -8.14 22.37 -0.48
CA GLY A 55 -7.21 23.30 0.14
C GLY A 55 -7.43 23.53 1.64
N ARG A 56 -8.36 22.80 2.29
CA ARG A 56 -8.71 23.01 3.72
C ARG A 56 -7.58 22.71 4.68
N LEU A 57 -6.68 21.80 4.31
CA LEU A 57 -5.56 21.40 5.16
C LEU A 57 -4.29 22.23 4.90
N GLY A 58 -4.23 22.94 3.77
CA GLY A 58 -2.99 23.54 3.29
C GLY A 58 -1.96 22.49 2.84
N ASP A 59 -0.72 22.91 2.62
CA ASP A 59 0.33 22.06 2.11
C ASP A 59 0.79 20.99 3.11
N PHE A 60 0.92 19.76 2.69
CA PHE A 60 1.58 18.70 3.45
C PHE A 60 3.05 19.08 3.73
N LYS A 61 3.50 18.96 4.98
CA LYS A 61 4.85 19.31 5.42
C LYS A 61 5.60 18.14 6.05
N LEU A 62 4.99 17.44 7.01
CA LEU A 62 5.62 16.35 7.74
C LEU A 62 4.59 15.26 8.01
N GLY A 63 5.01 14.01 7.91
CA GLY A 63 4.16 12.88 8.22
C GLY A 63 4.91 11.70 8.77
N THR A 64 4.18 10.84 9.43
CA THR A 64 4.62 9.53 9.89
C THR A 64 3.62 8.47 9.48
N ALA A 65 4.12 7.31 9.09
CA ALA A 65 3.31 6.13 8.85
C ALA A 65 4.00 4.90 9.45
N ARG A 66 3.20 3.94 9.87
CA ARG A 66 3.74 2.66 10.36
C ARG A 66 2.83 1.52 9.95
N LEU A 67 3.43 0.36 9.71
CA LEU A 67 2.73 -0.91 9.61
C LEU A 67 3.67 -2.02 10.09
N MET A 68 3.32 -2.61 11.22
CA MET A 68 4.04 -3.73 11.81
C MET A 68 3.16 -4.97 11.70
N GLU A 69 3.56 -5.91 10.86
CA GLU A 69 2.88 -7.19 10.70
C GLU A 69 3.24 -8.16 11.81
N LYS A 70 2.38 -9.15 12.06
CA LYS A 70 2.56 -10.18 13.08
C LYS A 70 3.87 -10.94 12.91
N TRP A 71 4.45 -11.32 14.05
CA TRP A 71 5.69 -12.10 14.11
C TRP A 71 5.60 -13.43 13.34
N TYR A 72 4.43 -14.09 13.36
CA TYR A 72 4.23 -15.38 12.68
C TYR A 72 4.44 -15.32 11.15
N TYR A 73 4.41 -14.12 10.54
CA TYR A 73 4.77 -14.00 9.12
C TYR A 73 6.20 -14.49 8.84
N ARG A 74 7.07 -14.47 9.84
CA ARG A 74 8.44 -15.00 9.71
C ARG A 74 8.47 -16.51 9.52
N ASP A 75 7.45 -17.24 10.00
CA ASP A 75 7.28 -18.69 9.85
C ASP A 75 6.50 -19.05 8.59
N SER A 76 5.94 -18.06 7.90
CA SER A 76 5.15 -18.25 6.69
C SER A 76 6.01 -18.30 5.42
N ASN A 77 5.36 -18.32 4.26
CA ASN A 77 6.04 -18.27 2.96
C ASN A 77 6.89 -17.00 2.74
N PHE A 78 6.76 -15.96 3.56
CA PHE A 78 7.60 -14.76 3.53
C PHE A 78 9.09 -15.08 3.56
N GLN A 79 9.50 -16.05 4.37
CA GLN A 79 10.89 -16.49 4.48
C GLN A 79 11.48 -17.04 3.17
N ASN A 80 10.66 -17.32 2.18
CA ASN A 80 11.10 -17.85 0.89
C ASN A 80 11.32 -16.76 -0.17
N TRP A 81 10.66 -15.62 -0.06
CA TRP A 81 10.73 -14.56 -1.07
C TRP A 81 11.10 -13.19 -0.53
N CYS A 82 10.71 -12.82 0.72
CA CYS A 82 11.07 -11.53 1.31
C CYS A 82 12.46 -11.58 1.95
N THR A 83 13.46 -11.92 1.15
CA THR A 83 14.87 -12.05 1.56
C THR A 83 15.66 -10.82 1.16
N LYS A 84 16.81 -10.60 1.81
CA LYS A 84 17.67 -9.43 1.54
C LYS A 84 18.16 -9.36 0.09
N GLU A 85 18.16 -10.48 -0.63
CA GLU A 85 18.51 -10.53 -2.05
C GLU A 85 17.37 -10.02 -2.94
N ASN A 86 16.13 -10.28 -2.55
CA ASN A 86 14.96 -10.06 -3.40
C ASN A 86 14.25 -8.73 -3.09
N THR A 87 13.96 -8.47 -1.79
CA THR A 87 13.12 -7.34 -1.40
C THR A 87 13.30 -6.97 0.07
N ASP A 88 12.44 -6.14 0.62
CA ASP A 88 12.44 -5.67 2.01
C ASP A 88 11.02 -5.33 2.47
N THR A 89 10.83 -5.09 3.78
CA THR A 89 9.52 -4.77 4.32
C THR A 89 8.99 -3.40 3.88
N PHE A 90 9.84 -2.44 3.55
CA PHE A 90 9.37 -1.17 2.99
C PHE A 90 8.75 -1.35 1.62
N THR A 91 9.42 -2.07 0.72
CA THR A 91 8.90 -2.42 -0.60
C THR A 91 7.53 -3.11 -0.51
N TYR A 92 7.44 -4.11 0.36
CA TYR A 92 6.21 -4.92 0.47
C TYR A 92 5.07 -4.17 1.20
N ILE A 93 5.38 -3.44 2.27
CA ILE A 93 4.41 -2.83 3.18
C ILE A 93 4.31 -1.31 2.96
N GLY A 94 5.47 -0.62 2.91
CA GLY A 94 5.55 0.83 2.88
C GLY A 94 4.92 1.46 1.64
N CYS A 95 4.90 0.74 0.52
CA CYS A 95 4.26 1.18 -0.73
C CYS A 95 2.78 1.57 -0.55
N HIS A 96 2.05 0.97 0.40
CA HIS A 96 0.69 1.36 0.73
C HIS A 96 0.57 2.81 1.20
N TYR A 97 1.51 3.27 2.03
CA TYR A 97 1.45 4.63 2.57
C TYR A 97 2.00 5.67 1.61
N VAL A 98 2.98 5.30 0.80
CA VAL A 98 3.42 6.15 -0.32
C VAL A 98 2.26 6.38 -1.28
N ASP A 99 1.56 5.31 -1.64
CA ASP A 99 0.37 5.39 -2.49
C ASP A 99 -0.73 6.24 -1.86
N LEU A 100 -1.00 6.04 -0.57
CA LEU A 100 -2.05 6.76 0.13
C LEU A 100 -1.76 8.27 0.22
N VAL A 101 -0.52 8.68 0.49
CA VAL A 101 -0.14 10.10 0.46
C VAL A 101 -0.31 10.69 -0.93
N HIS A 102 0.15 10.01 -1.98
CA HIS A 102 -0.09 10.47 -3.35
C HIS A 102 -1.59 10.56 -3.66
N PHE A 103 -2.36 9.54 -3.34
CA PHE A 103 -3.80 9.50 -3.56
C PHE A 103 -4.51 10.70 -2.92
N ILE A 104 -4.18 11.02 -1.67
CA ILE A 104 -4.75 12.15 -0.92
C ILE A 104 -4.28 13.47 -1.52
N THR A 105 -2.98 13.65 -1.71
CA THR A 105 -2.36 14.96 -1.96
C THR A 105 -2.15 15.27 -3.44
N GLY A 106 -1.88 14.25 -4.26
CA GLY A 106 -1.41 14.38 -5.64
C GLY A 106 0.07 14.72 -5.78
N LEU A 107 0.78 14.82 -4.66
CA LEU A 107 2.22 15.05 -4.66
C LEU A 107 2.96 13.83 -5.19
N LEU A 108 4.17 14.07 -5.73
CA LEU A 108 5.05 13.01 -6.23
C LEU A 108 6.26 12.86 -5.30
N PRO A 109 6.66 11.63 -4.94
CA PRO A 109 7.89 11.38 -4.20
C PRO A 109 9.10 11.69 -5.08
N VAL A 110 10.14 12.34 -4.54
CA VAL A 110 11.34 12.77 -5.30
C VAL A 110 12.63 12.18 -4.76
N ALA A 111 12.62 11.62 -3.56
CA ALA A 111 13.77 10.93 -3.00
C ALA A 111 13.37 9.96 -1.90
N VAL A 112 14.17 8.92 -1.71
CA VAL A 112 13.97 7.89 -0.68
C VAL A 112 15.31 7.61 0.03
N SER A 113 15.27 7.57 1.36
CA SER A 113 16.34 7.03 2.20
C SER A 113 15.76 5.89 3.02
N ASN A 114 16.17 4.66 2.75
CA ASN A 114 15.63 3.44 3.38
C ASN A 114 16.75 2.75 4.17
N TYR A 115 16.65 2.78 5.50
CA TYR A 115 17.55 2.06 6.38
C TYR A 115 16.90 0.74 6.82
N GLY A 116 17.58 -0.37 6.52
CA GLY A 116 17.10 -1.71 6.84
C GLY A 116 17.97 -2.43 7.84
N ILE A 117 17.34 -3.11 8.78
CA ILE A 117 18.01 -4.00 9.73
C ILE A 117 17.78 -5.43 9.26
N VAL A 118 18.89 -6.15 9.04
CA VAL A 118 18.87 -7.57 8.68
C VAL A 118 18.54 -8.41 9.89
N ASP A 119 17.69 -9.40 9.71
CA ASP A 119 17.37 -10.43 10.69
C ASP A 119 17.18 -11.77 9.99
N THR A 120 17.26 -12.85 10.78
CA THR A 120 17.23 -14.22 10.26
C THR A 120 15.85 -14.82 10.40
N TYR A 121 15.36 -15.45 9.35
CA TYR A 121 14.14 -16.25 9.34
C TYR A 121 14.37 -17.65 9.96
N PRO A 122 13.32 -18.35 10.39
CA PRO A 122 13.44 -19.72 10.91
C PRO A 122 14.11 -20.73 9.96
N ASN A 123 13.99 -20.51 8.65
CA ASN A 123 14.65 -21.34 7.63
C ASN A 123 16.14 -20.98 7.39
N GLY A 124 16.72 -20.08 8.18
CA GLY A 124 18.11 -19.65 8.09
C GLY A 124 18.41 -18.57 7.04
N ARG A 125 17.44 -18.16 6.22
CA ARG A 125 17.62 -17.06 5.29
C ARG A 125 17.56 -15.71 6.03
N GLU A 126 18.17 -14.69 5.44
CA GLU A 126 18.16 -13.35 5.96
C GLU A 126 17.24 -12.42 5.16
N GLY A 127 16.60 -11.47 5.85
CA GLY A 127 15.76 -10.44 5.25
C GLY A 127 15.95 -9.09 5.93
N TYR A 128 15.67 -8.00 5.22
CA TYR A 128 15.49 -6.68 5.84
C TYR A 128 14.10 -6.63 6.48
N LEU A 129 13.99 -7.13 7.72
CA LEU A 129 12.72 -7.34 8.41
C LEU A 129 12.25 -6.12 9.21
N TRP A 130 13.09 -5.10 9.32
CA TRP A 130 12.85 -3.84 10.01
C TRP A 130 13.36 -2.73 9.10
N CYS A 131 12.46 -1.85 8.65
CA CYS A 131 12.82 -0.73 7.82
C CYS A 131 12.34 0.58 8.44
N ASP A 132 13.23 1.59 8.44
CA ASP A 132 12.94 2.98 8.75
C ASP A 132 13.26 3.82 7.50
N THR A 133 12.23 4.35 6.87
CA THR A 133 12.32 4.94 5.54
C THR A 133 11.83 6.37 5.56
N ARG A 134 12.60 7.26 4.94
CA ARG A 134 12.23 8.64 4.69
C ARG A 134 11.93 8.84 3.20
N VAL A 135 10.75 9.37 2.89
CA VAL A 135 10.32 9.73 1.55
C VAL A 135 10.15 11.25 1.48
N ARG A 136 10.87 11.91 0.57
CA ARG A 136 10.70 13.34 0.28
C ARG A 136 9.77 13.54 -0.92
N TRP A 137 8.96 14.58 -0.84
CA TRP A 137 7.95 14.91 -1.83
C TRP A 137 8.29 16.18 -2.60
N ASN A 138 7.75 16.34 -3.80
CA ASN A 138 8.05 17.45 -4.72
C ASN A 138 7.69 18.85 -4.19
N ASN A 139 6.89 18.96 -3.12
CA ASN A 139 6.61 20.21 -2.41
C ASN A 139 7.57 20.44 -1.21
N GLY A 140 8.58 19.61 -1.03
CA GLY A 140 9.51 19.64 0.11
C GLY A 140 8.99 18.94 1.37
N GLY A 141 7.79 18.40 1.37
CA GLY A 141 7.24 17.61 2.48
C GLY A 141 8.00 16.29 2.68
N VAL A 142 7.94 15.75 3.89
CA VAL A 142 8.63 14.52 4.29
C VAL A 142 7.68 13.57 4.97
N LEU A 143 7.70 12.30 4.55
CA LEU A 143 7.03 11.18 5.22
C LEU A 143 8.08 10.21 5.77
N ASN A 144 8.01 9.90 7.07
CA ASN A 144 8.76 8.79 7.66
C ASN A 144 7.86 7.56 7.72
N VAL A 145 8.35 6.41 7.24
CA VAL A 145 7.60 5.15 7.16
C VAL A 145 8.36 4.05 7.87
N GLN A 146 7.77 3.49 8.91
CA GLN A 146 8.32 2.34 9.62
C GLN A 146 7.54 1.08 9.29
N THR A 147 8.26 0.03 8.87
CA THR A 147 7.66 -1.25 8.50
C THR A 147 8.46 -2.42 9.04
N SER A 148 7.77 -3.46 9.48
CA SER A 148 8.45 -4.62 10.06
C SER A 148 7.52 -5.84 10.16
N LEU A 149 8.11 -7.03 10.40
CA LEU A 149 7.44 -8.25 10.84
C LEU A 149 7.70 -8.47 12.35
N CYS A 150 7.28 -7.53 13.19
CA CYS A 150 7.66 -7.51 14.61
C CYS A 150 6.48 -7.41 15.58
N TYR A 151 5.26 -7.29 15.10
CA TYR A 151 4.11 -7.15 15.98
C TYR A 151 3.88 -8.48 16.73
N PRO A 152 3.82 -8.47 18.08
CA PRO A 152 3.71 -9.70 18.81
C PRO A 152 2.47 -10.52 18.42
N ASN A 153 2.59 -11.85 18.38
CA ASN A 153 1.47 -12.72 18.03
C ASN A 153 0.29 -12.55 18.99
N GLU A 154 0.56 -12.31 20.26
CA GLU A 154 -0.43 -12.16 21.34
C GLU A 154 -0.99 -10.73 21.44
N ALA A 155 -0.41 -9.77 20.74
CA ALA A 155 -0.93 -8.41 20.73
C ALA A 155 -2.27 -8.32 20.00
N ALA A 156 -3.10 -7.36 20.38
CA ALA A 156 -4.44 -7.17 19.82
C ALA A 156 -4.42 -6.91 18.32
N GLY A 157 -5.35 -7.53 17.62
CA GLY A 157 -5.52 -7.37 16.17
C GLY A 157 -4.45 -8.06 15.33
N PRO A 158 -4.59 -8.10 13.99
CA PRO A 158 -3.65 -8.75 13.07
C PRO A 158 -2.36 -7.97 12.83
N ASN A 159 -2.33 -6.67 13.09
CA ASN A 159 -1.14 -5.81 12.97
C ASN A 159 -1.35 -4.49 13.72
N THR A 160 -0.36 -3.60 13.71
CA THR A 160 -0.57 -2.19 14.06
C THR A 160 -0.18 -1.31 12.89
N GLN A 161 -1.07 -0.38 12.51
CA GLN A 161 -0.87 0.48 11.35
C GLN A 161 -1.57 1.83 11.50
N GLY A 162 -1.06 2.81 10.78
CA GLY A 162 -1.65 4.16 10.74
C GLY A 162 -0.71 5.17 10.10
N MET A 163 -1.27 6.35 9.79
CA MET A 163 -0.56 7.47 9.19
C MET A 163 -1.07 8.79 9.77
N THR A 164 -0.14 9.67 10.13
CA THR A 164 -0.47 11.05 10.52
C THR A 164 0.25 12.02 9.60
N LEU A 165 -0.48 12.98 9.03
CA LEU A 165 0.07 14.05 8.20
C LEU A 165 -0.16 15.40 8.88
N TYR A 166 0.89 16.23 8.94
CA TYR A 166 0.84 17.61 9.40
C TYR A 166 0.95 18.55 8.20
N CYS A 167 0.03 19.49 8.11
CA CYS A 167 -0.13 20.40 6.98
C CYS A 167 -0.06 21.87 7.43
N GLY A 168 0.35 22.74 6.50
CA GLY A 168 0.58 24.16 6.76
C GLY A 168 -0.65 25.04 6.52
N GLY A 169 -1.83 24.66 7.02
CA GLY A 169 -3.01 25.53 7.02
C GLY A 169 -2.83 26.78 7.91
N PRO A 170 -3.77 27.73 7.91
CA PRO A 170 -3.62 29.04 8.59
C PRO A 170 -3.27 28.96 10.08
N SER A 171 -3.66 27.90 10.76
CA SER A 171 -3.33 27.63 12.18
C SER A 171 -2.68 26.26 12.37
N GLY A 172 -2.12 25.70 11.28
CA GLY A 172 -1.74 24.30 11.20
C GLY A 172 -2.95 23.38 10.98
N ALA A 173 -2.71 22.23 10.36
CA ALA A 173 -3.72 21.20 10.19
C ALA A 173 -3.10 19.83 10.36
N MET A 174 -3.92 18.89 10.80
CA MET A 174 -3.50 17.49 10.98
C MET A 174 -4.55 16.56 10.36
N LEU A 175 -4.08 15.51 9.72
CA LEU A 175 -4.87 14.40 9.28
C LEU A 175 -4.32 13.15 9.97
N ASP A 176 -5.15 12.48 10.76
CA ASP A 176 -4.82 11.21 11.38
C ASP A 176 -5.67 10.10 10.74
N HIS A 177 -5.02 9.25 9.98
CA HIS A 177 -5.59 8.07 9.34
C HIS A 177 -5.12 6.84 10.09
N SER A 178 -5.86 6.47 11.14
CA SER A 178 -5.56 5.28 11.91
C SER A 178 -6.42 4.12 11.44
N ASP A 179 -5.78 3.05 10.97
CA ASP A 179 -6.40 1.76 10.71
C ASP A 179 -6.44 0.89 11.97
N GLN A 180 -6.26 1.50 13.12
CA GLN A 180 -6.33 0.73 14.35
C GLN A 180 -7.76 0.22 14.56
N TYR A 181 -7.82 -1.01 14.96
CA TYR A 181 -9.03 -1.77 15.15
C TYR A 181 -10.00 -1.04 16.07
N ARG A 182 -11.14 -0.64 15.53
CA ARG A 182 -12.26 -0.08 16.25
C ARG A 182 -13.41 -1.05 16.09
N GLY A 183 -13.29 -2.21 16.64
CA GLY A 183 -14.34 -3.19 16.50
C GLY A 183 -14.72 -3.78 17.83
N LEU A 184 -15.10 -5.02 17.80
CA LEU A 184 -15.35 -5.81 18.98
C LEU A 184 -14.01 -6.30 19.53
N ALA A 185 -13.63 -5.82 20.74
CA ALA A 185 -12.55 -6.40 21.49
C ALA A 185 -13.09 -7.55 22.35
N TYR A 186 -12.41 -8.67 22.36
CA TYR A 186 -12.77 -9.81 23.19
C TYR A 186 -11.54 -10.52 23.73
N SER A 187 -11.72 -11.14 24.88
CA SER A 187 -10.71 -11.96 25.53
C SER A 187 -11.36 -13.27 25.98
N LEU A 188 -10.76 -14.37 25.60
CA LEU A 188 -11.27 -15.69 25.95
C LEU A 188 -10.11 -16.69 26.15
N THR A 189 -10.37 -17.74 26.93
CA THR A 189 -9.46 -18.87 27.07
C THR A 189 -9.97 -20.02 26.20
N THR A 190 -9.11 -20.50 25.32
CA THR A 190 -9.44 -21.64 24.47
C THR A 190 -9.31 -22.95 25.26
N LYS A 191 -10.24 -23.85 25.07
CA LYS A 191 -10.21 -25.17 25.73
C LYS A 191 -8.94 -25.93 25.31
N GLY A 192 -8.15 -26.33 26.28
CA GLY A 192 -6.87 -27.03 26.07
C GLY A 192 -5.64 -26.15 26.18
N ASP A 193 -5.80 -24.84 26.33
CA ASP A 193 -4.70 -23.93 26.61
C ASP A 193 -4.22 -24.11 28.09
N SER A 194 -3.00 -23.68 28.33
CA SER A 194 -2.47 -23.67 29.71
C SER A 194 -3.34 -22.78 30.59
N PRO A 195 -3.48 -23.10 31.89
CA PRO A 195 -4.20 -22.26 32.84
C PRO A 195 -3.70 -20.81 32.77
N GLY A 196 -4.60 -19.86 32.53
CA GLY A 196 -4.27 -18.44 32.42
C GLY A 196 -3.93 -17.97 31.00
N ALA A 197 -3.87 -18.86 30.03
CA ALA A 197 -3.74 -18.46 28.62
C ALA A 197 -5.00 -17.72 28.17
N THR A 198 -4.85 -16.49 27.70
CA THR A 198 -5.94 -15.64 27.23
C THR A 198 -5.65 -15.22 25.82
N PHE A 199 -6.55 -15.53 24.93
CA PHE A 199 -6.53 -15.02 23.56
C PHE A 199 -7.32 -13.72 23.50
N TYR A 200 -6.67 -12.66 23.00
CA TYR A 200 -7.29 -11.36 22.75
C TYR A 200 -7.17 -11.02 21.28
N SER A 201 -8.30 -10.68 20.67
CA SER A 201 -8.34 -10.25 19.28
C SER A 201 -9.38 -9.16 19.09
N GLU A 202 -9.03 -8.19 18.27
CA GLU A 202 -9.90 -7.10 17.86
C GLU A 202 -9.94 -7.08 16.33
N PRO A 203 -10.99 -7.66 15.71
CA PRO A 203 -11.10 -7.68 14.26
C PRO A 203 -11.32 -6.26 13.71
N SER A 204 -10.73 -5.95 12.56
CA SER A 204 -10.97 -4.70 11.85
C SER A 204 -12.19 -4.82 10.93
N PRO A 205 -13.34 -4.26 11.31
CA PRO A 205 -14.51 -4.27 10.44
C PRO A 205 -14.34 -3.34 9.23
N ASP A 206 -13.37 -2.42 9.28
CA ASP A 206 -13.16 -1.43 8.22
C ASP A 206 -12.52 -2.06 6.98
N TYR A 207 -11.58 -3.01 7.17
CA TYR A 207 -10.87 -3.63 6.05
C TYR A 207 -11.67 -4.79 5.44
N PHE A 208 -11.97 -5.79 6.23
CA PHE A 208 -12.60 -7.00 5.74
C PHE A 208 -13.26 -7.78 6.88
N GLN A 209 -14.53 -8.11 6.72
CA GLN A 209 -15.22 -9.08 7.59
C GLN A 209 -16.34 -9.78 6.85
N TYR A 210 -16.80 -10.89 7.40
CA TYR A 210 -17.98 -11.59 6.95
C TYR A 210 -19.13 -11.39 7.94
N ASN A 211 -20.27 -10.90 7.44
CA ASN A 211 -21.49 -10.72 8.23
C ASN A 211 -22.51 -11.82 7.91
N ASP A 212 -23.09 -12.43 8.93
CA ASP A 212 -24.28 -13.23 8.80
C ASP A 212 -25.50 -12.30 8.85
N LEU A 213 -26.17 -12.16 7.71
CA LEU A 213 -27.40 -11.37 7.58
C LEU A 213 -28.65 -12.26 7.43
N GLY A 214 -28.55 -13.55 7.81
CA GLY A 214 -29.65 -14.52 7.72
C GLY A 214 -29.95 -15.00 6.30
N GLY A 215 -29.08 -14.76 5.34
CA GLY A 215 -29.19 -15.23 3.96
C GLY A 215 -28.52 -16.60 3.73
N PRO A 216 -28.37 -17.03 2.45
CA PRO A 216 -27.81 -18.35 2.13
C PRO A 216 -26.30 -18.45 2.37
N GLY A 217 -25.63 -17.39 2.83
CA GLY A 217 -24.19 -17.35 3.09
C GLY A 217 -23.78 -16.08 3.81
N LEU A 218 -22.49 -16.00 4.12
CA LEU A 218 -21.89 -14.81 4.74
C LEU A 218 -21.68 -13.71 3.70
N VAL A 219 -21.95 -12.47 4.06
CA VAL A 219 -21.77 -11.29 3.22
C VAL A 219 -20.45 -10.62 3.56
N PRO A 220 -19.49 -10.56 2.61
CA PRO A 220 -18.24 -9.85 2.82
C PRO A 220 -18.46 -8.33 2.80
N VAL A 221 -17.80 -7.60 3.70
CA VAL A 221 -17.87 -6.13 3.81
C VAL A 221 -16.49 -5.53 4.10
N GLY A 222 -16.35 -4.24 3.88
CA GLY A 222 -15.14 -3.47 4.14
C GLY A 222 -14.47 -2.95 2.88
N TYR A 223 -13.46 -2.09 3.04
CA TYR A 223 -12.83 -1.44 1.89
C TYR A 223 -11.96 -2.39 1.05
N GLY A 224 -11.49 -3.50 1.62
CA GLY A 224 -10.80 -4.54 0.87
C GLY A 224 -11.72 -5.24 -0.13
N VAL A 225 -12.96 -5.54 0.27
CA VAL A 225 -13.99 -6.07 -0.65
C VAL A 225 -14.35 -5.03 -1.70
N ARG A 226 -14.62 -3.78 -1.26
CA ARG A 226 -15.01 -2.68 -2.14
C ARG A 226 -13.95 -2.41 -3.24
N SER A 227 -12.65 -2.60 -2.94
CA SER A 227 -11.62 -2.46 -3.95
C SER A 227 -11.75 -3.48 -5.07
N VAL A 228 -12.04 -4.73 -4.72
CA VAL A 228 -12.25 -5.82 -5.69
C VAL A 228 -13.51 -5.59 -6.52
N ASP A 229 -14.62 -5.25 -5.86
CA ASP A 229 -15.90 -4.96 -6.53
C ASP A 229 -15.74 -3.82 -7.54
N TYR A 230 -15.08 -2.73 -7.14
CA TYR A 230 -14.82 -1.60 -8.04
C TYR A 230 -13.98 -1.99 -9.26
N ILE A 231 -12.99 -2.89 -9.08
CA ILE A 231 -12.18 -3.41 -10.19
C ILE A 231 -13.04 -4.24 -11.13
N LEU A 232 -13.88 -5.12 -10.59
CA LEU A 232 -14.78 -5.96 -11.38
C LEU A 232 -15.79 -5.11 -12.17
N ASP A 233 -16.45 -4.16 -11.50
CA ASP A 233 -17.37 -3.21 -12.15
C ASP A 233 -16.69 -2.42 -13.27
N THR A 234 -15.42 -2.03 -13.04
CA THR A 234 -14.61 -1.33 -14.06
C THR A 234 -14.35 -2.26 -15.25
N ILE A 235 -14.01 -3.52 -15.03
CA ILE A 235 -13.83 -4.53 -16.09
C ILE A 235 -15.14 -4.70 -16.89
N ASP A 236 -16.26 -4.86 -16.19
CA ASP A 236 -17.56 -5.03 -16.81
C ASP A 236 -17.96 -3.82 -17.68
N SER A 237 -17.60 -2.60 -17.23
CA SER A 237 -17.82 -1.38 -18.02
C SER A 237 -17.06 -1.32 -19.35
N LEU A 238 -16.00 -2.12 -19.49
CA LEU A 238 -15.22 -2.25 -20.73
C LEU A 238 -15.74 -3.36 -21.65
N ALA A 239 -16.66 -4.19 -21.16
CA ALA A 239 -17.21 -5.29 -21.93
C ALA A 239 -18.02 -4.78 -23.12
N GLY A 240 -17.87 -5.42 -24.28
CA GLY A 240 -18.58 -5.05 -25.50
C GLY A 240 -18.05 -3.79 -26.23
N LEU A 241 -17.11 -3.04 -25.63
CA LEU A 241 -16.48 -1.91 -26.31
C LEU A 241 -15.47 -2.39 -27.35
N ASP A 242 -15.37 -1.67 -28.45
CA ASP A 242 -14.28 -1.85 -29.42
C ASP A 242 -12.93 -1.41 -28.83
N LEU A 243 -11.83 -1.70 -29.53
CA LEU A 243 -10.48 -1.40 -29.03
C LEU A 243 -10.28 0.10 -28.78
N GLY A 244 -10.73 0.97 -29.68
CA GLY A 244 -10.54 2.42 -29.56
C GLY A 244 -11.32 3.00 -28.38
N ALA A 245 -12.56 2.55 -28.19
CA ALA A 245 -13.41 2.93 -27.06
C ALA A 245 -12.80 2.44 -25.73
N ARG A 246 -12.30 1.20 -25.66
CA ARG A 246 -11.58 0.68 -24.48
C ARG A 246 -10.34 1.49 -24.15
N GLN A 247 -9.50 1.81 -25.13
CA GLN A 247 -8.31 2.64 -24.93
C GLN A 247 -8.67 4.06 -24.43
N THR A 248 -9.77 4.62 -24.88
CA THR A 248 -10.27 5.91 -24.39
C THR A 248 -10.77 5.82 -22.96
N ALA A 249 -11.52 4.77 -22.63
CA ALA A 249 -11.96 4.52 -21.26
C ALA A 249 -10.79 4.29 -20.30
N LEU A 250 -9.77 3.53 -20.70
CA LEU A 250 -8.56 3.31 -19.90
C LEU A 250 -7.81 4.61 -19.60
N ARG A 251 -7.66 5.50 -20.59
CA ARG A 251 -7.08 6.84 -20.33
C ARG A 251 -7.90 7.66 -19.35
N ALA A 252 -9.22 7.58 -19.41
CA ALA A 252 -10.09 8.27 -18.45
C ALA A 252 -9.97 7.69 -17.03
N ILE A 253 -9.80 6.38 -16.89
CA ILE A 253 -9.51 5.71 -15.60
C ILE A 253 -8.18 6.20 -15.02
N ASP A 254 -7.13 6.24 -15.85
CA ASP A 254 -5.81 6.74 -15.45
C ASP A 254 -5.87 8.19 -14.95
N GLN A 255 -6.60 9.06 -15.66
CA GLN A 255 -6.76 10.48 -15.31
C GLN A 255 -7.55 10.69 -14.01
N LYS A 256 -8.58 9.88 -13.75
CA LYS A 256 -9.34 9.96 -12.48
C LYS A 256 -8.49 9.60 -11.28
N GLY A 257 -7.55 8.69 -11.42
CA GLY A 257 -6.62 8.28 -10.36
C GLY A 257 -7.31 7.70 -9.11
N ILE A 258 -8.51 7.13 -9.26
CA ILE A 258 -9.17 6.39 -8.18
C ILE A 258 -8.63 4.96 -8.14
N LEU A 259 -8.74 4.25 -9.26
CA LEU A 259 -8.12 2.95 -9.43
C LEU A 259 -6.65 3.13 -9.79
N ALA A 260 -5.77 2.38 -9.13
CA ALA A 260 -4.37 2.33 -9.50
C ALA A 260 -4.18 1.43 -10.73
N THR A 261 -3.39 1.92 -11.67
CA THR A 261 -2.99 1.22 -12.89
C THR A 261 -1.47 1.37 -13.07
N PRO A 262 -0.81 0.56 -13.90
CA PRO A 262 0.61 0.72 -14.18
C PRO A 262 0.97 2.13 -14.71
N SER A 263 0.02 2.81 -15.36
CA SER A 263 0.22 4.16 -15.88
C SER A 263 0.22 5.23 -14.78
N ASN A 264 -0.76 5.18 -13.86
CA ASN A 264 -0.99 6.24 -12.88
C ASN A 264 -0.37 5.97 -11.50
N SER A 265 0.19 4.78 -11.26
CA SER A 265 0.87 4.43 -10.00
C SER A 265 2.38 4.16 -10.15
N ARG A 266 2.97 4.39 -11.31
CA ARG A 266 4.40 4.14 -11.59
C ARG A 266 5.36 4.85 -10.63
N TYR A 267 4.96 5.98 -10.04
CA TYR A 267 5.74 6.63 -9.00
C TYR A 267 6.04 5.67 -7.83
N ASN A 268 5.20 4.68 -7.60
CA ASN A 268 5.39 3.72 -6.52
C ASN A 268 6.47 2.70 -6.85
N GLU A 269 6.57 2.25 -8.11
CA GLU A 269 7.67 1.42 -8.58
C GLU A 269 9.01 2.18 -8.54
N LEU A 270 9.02 3.48 -8.88
CA LEU A 270 10.20 4.33 -8.72
C LEU A 270 10.62 4.46 -7.24
N VAL A 271 9.66 4.56 -6.31
CA VAL A 271 9.95 4.57 -4.87
C VAL A 271 10.49 3.23 -4.39
N VAL A 272 9.92 2.13 -4.86
CA VAL A 272 10.40 0.76 -4.55
C VAL A 272 11.84 0.59 -5.05
N GLU A 273 12.12 0.99 -6.27
CA GLU A 273 13.47 0.92 -6.88
C GLU A 273 14.45 1.83 -6.14
N ALA A 274 14.06 3.07 -5.80
CA ALA A 274 14.87 4.00 -5.01
C ALA A 274 15.11 3.49 -3.58
N GLY A 275 14.09 2.94 -2.93
CA GLY A 275 14.21 2.33 -1.61
C GLY A 275 15.16 1.13 -1.61
N ARG A 276 15.09 0.32 -2.67
CA ARG A 276 16.02 -0.81 -2.85
C ARG A 276 17.45 -0.33 -3.09
N LEU A 277 17.66 0.66 -3.95
CA LEU A 277 18.96 1.27 -4.17
C LEU A 277 19.54 1.83 -2.87
N SER A 278 18.73 2.53 -2.09
CA SER A 278 19.13 3.14 -0.82
C SER A 278 19.54 2.09 0.22
N ILE A 279 18.73 1.07 0.47
CA ILE A 279 18.99 0.07 1.52
C ILE A 279 20.24 -0.75 1.23
N LEU A 280 20.51 -1.07 -0.04
CA LEU A 280 21.73 -1.76 -0.47
C LEU A 280 22.98 -0.89 -0.36
N ASN A 281 22.82 0.43 -0.18
CA ASN A 281 23.89 1.42 -0.01
C ASN A 281 23.87 2.07 1.37
N GLY A 282 23.45 1.33 2.40
CA GLY A 282 23.52 1.74 3.80
C GLY A 282 22.58 2.89 4.17
N GLY A 283 21.45 3.04 3.47
CA GLY A 283 20.45 4.07 3.72
C GLY A 283 20.77 5.43 3.07
N ARG A 284 21.76 5.50 2.17
CA ARG A 284 22.03 6.72 1.39
C ARG A 284 20.79 7.14 0.61
N GLU A 285 20.56 8.44 0.51
CA GLU A 285 19.43 8.97 -0.24
C GLU A 285 19.53 8.58 -1.72
N ALA A 286 18.43 8.07 -2.28
CA ALA A 286 18.27 7.80 -3.71
C ALA A 286 17.26 8.80 -4.28
N LEU A 287 17.61 9.43 -5.39
CA LEU A 287 16.82 10.44 -6.09
C LEU A 287 15.98 9.79 -7.18
N ILE A 288 14.80 10.33 -7.41
CA ILE A 288 13.88 9.90 -8.45
C ILE A 288 13.82 10.96 -9.53
N ASP A 289 14.15 10.59 -10.77
CA ASP A 289 13.99 11.43 -11.96
C ASP A 289 12.80 10.96 -12.81
N TYR A 290 11.76 11.76 -12.81
CA TYR A 290 10.55 11.49 -13.61
C TYR A 290 10.74 11.76 -15.11
N GLY A 291 11.74 12.55 -15.50
CA GLY A 291 12.03 12.82 -16.91
C GLY A 291 12.60 11.60 -17.61
N SER A 292 13.55 10.94 -16.97
CA SER A 292 14.17 9.71 -17.47
C SER A 292 13.54 8.42 -16.93
N GLN A 293 12.63 8.52 -15.96
CA GLN A 293 12.03 7.36 -15.25
C GLN A 293 13.10 6.47 -14.59
N THR A 294 14.08 7.08 -13.94
CA THR A 294 15.23 6.39 -13.33
C THR A 294 15.45 6.83 -11.89
N VAL A 295 16.23 6.03 -11.18
CA VAL A 295 16.71 6.35 -9.82
C VAL A 295 18.23 6.36 -9.77
N SER A 296 18.82 7.21 -8.91
CA SER A 296 20.26 7.31 -8.69
C SER A 296 20.59 7.66 -7.25
N LEU A 297 21.77 7.28 -6.75
CA LEU A 297 22.23 7.77 -5.44
C LEU A 297 22.53 9.27 -5.50
N ALA A 298 22.17 9.98 -4.41
CA ALA A 298 22.52 11.38 -4.21
C ALA A 298 24.02 11.56 -3.97
#